data_67ef4cbd5c39ae72328f02f4f4cf9b25
#
_entry.id   67ef4cbd5c39ae72328f02f4f4cf9b25
#
_cell.length_a   1.000
_cell.length_b   1.000
_cell.length_c   1.000
_cell.angle_alpha   90.00
_cell.angle_beta   90.00
_cell.angle_gamma   90.00
#
_symmetry.space_group_name_H-M   'P 1'
#
loop_
_entity.id
_entity.type
_entity.pdbx_description
1 polymer ?
#
loop_
_entity_poly.entity_id
_entity_poly.type
_entity_poly.pdbx_seq_one_letter_code
_entity_poly.pdbx_strand_id
1 'polypeptide(L)'
;ILLGLVGSEMCIRDRAGDVEEFIDTGSYALNALLSGSINGGLPANKITAIAGESATGKTFFLMGMCKNFLDKNPEGGVIYFESESAITKQMIIDRGIDPNRIVIVPVTTVQEFRTQSLKVLDRYMQQDVDVRRPMFMCLDSLGMLSTTKEVEDTADGKETRDMTRAQVLKAAFRVLTLKLGKAK
;
A
#
# COMPACT_ATOMS: atom_id res chain seq x y z
N ILE A 1 -13.97 27.28 -22.24
CA ILE A 1 -15.28 27.69 -21.70
C ILE A 1 -15.13 27.71 -20.20
N LEU A 2 -14.94 28.93 -19.66
CA LEU A 2 -15.02 29.19 -18.22
C LEU A 2 -16.49 29.30 -17.87
N LEU A 3 -17.05 28.30 -17.22
CA LEU A 3 -18.31 28.42 -16.49
C LEU A 3 -18.00 28.88 -15.08
N GLY A 4 -18.11 30.17 -14.82
CA GLY A 4 -18.12 30.72 -13.49
C GLY A 4 -19.38 30.26 -12.77
N LEU A 5 -19.30 29.29 -11.88
CA LEU A 5 -20.29 29.05 -10.84
C LEU A 5 -19.88 29.88 -9.63
N VAL A 6 -20.53 31.04 -9.51
CA VAL A 6 -20.59 31.83 -8.28
C VAL A 6 -21.46 31.04 -7.31
N GLY A 7 -20.90 30.61 -6.16
CA GLY A 7 -21.68 30.09 -5.04
C GLY A 7 -21.58 28.62 -4.74
N SER A 8 -20.41 28.05 -4.75
CA SER A 8 -19.91 27.09 -3.77
C SER A 8 -18.41 27.23 -3.75
N GLU A 9 -17.85 27.57 -2.61
CA GLU A 9 -16.43 27.39 -2.38
C GLU A 9 -16.17 25.90 -2.51
N MET A 10 -15.92 25.44 -3.74
CA MET A 10 -15.33 24.16 -3.97
C MET A 10 -13.89 24.29 -3.49
N CYS A 11 -13.75 24.02 -2.19
CA CYS A 11 -12.49 24.10 -1.50
C CYS A 11 -11.50 23.21 -2.29
N ILE A 12 -10.41 23.80 -2.78
CA ILE A 12 -9.36 23.08 -3.53
C ILE A 12 -8.86 21.87 -2.70
N ARG A 13 -9.08 21.88 -1.39
CA ARG A 13 -8.76 20.79 -0.44
C ARG A 13 -9.52 19.48 -0.68
N ASP A 14 -10.69 19.51 -1.30
CA ASP A 14 -11.55 18.31 -1.47
C ASP A 14 -11.26 17.50 -2.73
N ARG A 15 -10.17 17.80 -3.45
CA ARG A 15 -9.79 17.03 -4.63
C ARG A 15 -9.13 15.73 -4.19
N ALA A 16 -9.63 14.60 -4.69
CA ALA A 16 -9.04 13.27 -4.48
C ALA A 16 -7.53 13.18 -4.90
N GLY A 17 -7.04 14.19 -5.63
CA GLY A 17 -5.64 14.32 -6.03
C GLY A 17 -4.72 14.95 -5.01
N ASP A 18 -5.25 15.74 -4.08
CA ASP A 18 -4.43 16.50 -3.13
C ASP A 18 -3.87 15.58 -2.04
N VAL A 19 -2.60 15.82 -1.70
CA VAL A 19 -1.89 15.11 -0.64
C VAL A 19 -1.87 16.01 0.59
N GLU A 20 -2.57 15.60 1.64
CA GLU A 20 -2.67 16.35 2.90
C GLU A 20 -1.67 15.85 3.92
N GLU A 21 -1.30 14.57 3.85
CA GLU A 21 -0.40 13.92 4.79
C GLU A 21 0.71 13.15 4.08
N PHE A 22 1.83 13.02 4.80
CA PHE A 22 2.99 12.25 4.36
C PHE A 22 3.41 11.28 5.46
N ILE A 23 3.89 10.11 5.02
CA ILE A 23 4.48 9.08 5.88
C ILE A 23 6.00 9.22 5.77
N ASP A 24 6.66 9.49 6.90
CA ASP A 24 8.11 9.59 6.97
C ASP A 24 8.78 8.26 6.55
N THR A 25 9.69 8.34 5.60
CA THR A 25 10.45 7.18 5.12
C THR A 25 11.60 6.79 6.03
N GLY A 26 11.96 7.63 7.01
CA GLY A 26 13.17 7.49 7.83
C GLY A 26 14.44 8.01 7.14
N SER A 27 14.33 8.58 5.94
CA SER A 27 15.44 9.15 5.20
C SER A 27 15.09 10.57 4.74
N TYR A 28 15.77 11.58 5.26
CA TYR A 28 15.57 12.98 4.85
C TYR A 28 15.74 13.19 3.35
N ALA A 29 16.74 12.53 2.75
CA ALA A 29 16.98 12.62 1.31
C ALA A 29 15.79 12.06 0.51
N LEU A 30 15.27 10.90 0.91
CA LEU A 30 14.15 10.28 0.23
C LEU A 30 12.84 11.05 0.46
N ASN A 31 12.62 11.57 1.67
CA ASN A 31 11.50 12.45 1.96
C ASN A 31 11.52 13.67 1.03
N ALA A 32 12.67 14.34 0.89
CA ALA A 32 12.82 15.50 0.01
C ALA A 32 12.56 15.13 -1.46
N LEU A 33 13.04 13.98 -1.92
CA LEU A 33 12.83 13.51 -3.31
C LEU A 33 11.35 13.21 -3.59
N LEU A 34 10.62 12.63 -2.63
CA LEU A 34 9.23 12.22 -2.81
C LEU A 34 8.23 13.37 -2.64
N SER A 35 8.49 14.29 -1.73
CA SER A 35 7.52 15.31 -1.32
C SER A 35 8.02 16.76 -1.47
N GLY A 36 9.28 16.96 -1.83
CA GLY A 36 9.90 18.29 -1.84
C GLY A 36 10.27 18.82 -0.46
N SER A 37 10.09 18.05 0.62
CA SER A 37 10.36 18.42 1.99
C SER A 37 11.09 17.30 2.75
N ILE A 38 12.13 17.65 3.51
CA ILE A 38 12.84 16.70 4.37
C ILE A 38 11.95 16.10 5.48
N ASN A 39 10.88 16.81 5.85
CA ASN A 39 9.88 16.38 6.83
C ASN A 39 8.63 15.77 6.18
N GLY A 40 8.65 15.53 4.87
CA GLY A 40 7.55 14.88 4.15
C GLY A 40 7.70 13.37 4.09
N GLY A 41 7.69 12.81 2.89
CA GLY A 41 7.86 11.37 2.66
C GLY A 41 6.88 10.80 1.64
N LEU A 42 6.36 9.59 1.91
CA LEU A 42 5.35 8.96 1.06
C LEU A 42 4.03 9.72 1.14
N PRO A 43 3.44 10.09 0.00
CA PRO A 43 2.13 10.73 0.00
C PRO A 43 1.04 9.76 0.47
N ALA A 44 0.22 10.19 1.45
CA ALA A 44 -0.94 9.43 1.89
C ALA A 44 -2.00 9.31 0.78
N ASN A 45 -2.83 8.28 0.86
CA ASN A 45 -3.88 7.96 -0.13
C ASN A 45 -3.38 7.77 -1.57
N LYS A 46 -2.10 7.48 -1.74
CA LYS A 46 -1.44 7.14 -3.02
C LYS A 46 -0.79 5.76 -2.95
N ILE A 47 -0.49 5.21 -4.12
CA ILE A 47 0.30 4.00 -4.24
C ILE A 47 1.71 4.41 -4.63
N THR A 48 2.68 4.08 -3.79
CA THR A 48 4.10 4.27 -4.08
C THR A 48 4.76 2.92 -4.30
N ALA A 49 5.54 2.78 -5.36
CA ALA A 49 6.30 1.58 -5.66
C ALA A 49 7.79 1.81 -5.40
N ILE A 50 8.42 0.85 -4.74
CA ILE A 50 9.87 0.79 -4.53
C ILE A 50 10.41 -0.35 -5.38
N ALA A 51 11.27 -0.03 -6.35
CA ALA A 51 11.91 -0.99 -7.23
C ALA A 51 13.40 -1.10 -6.92
N GLY A 52 13.95 -2.30 -7.08
CA GLY A 52 15.36 -2.59 -6.87
C GLY A 52 15.63 -4.09 -6.99
N GLU A 53 16.88 -4.46 -7.16
CA GLU A 53 17.32 -5.86 -7.24
C GLU A 53 17.02 -6.61 -5.93
N SER A 54 17.07 -7.94 -5.99
CA SER A 54 16.94 -8.76 -4.78
C SER A 54 18.07 -8.44 -3.80
N ALA A 55 17.79 -8.61 -2.49
CA ALA A 55 18.74 -8.36 -1.41
C ALA A 55 19.25 -6.91 -1.26
N THR A 56 18.64 -5.92 -1.90
CA THR A 56 19.02 -4.49 -1.76
C THR A 56 18.40 -3.80 -0.53
N GLY A 57 17.69 -4.54 0.32
CA GLY A 57 17.14 -4.02 1.57
C GLY A 57 15.73 -3.43 1.46
N LYS A 58 14.97 -3.71 0.38
CA LYS A 58 13.58 -3.20 0.20
C LYS A 58 12.67 -3.52 1.40
N THR A 59 12.65 -4.78 1.82
CA THR A 59 11.89 -5.25 2.99
C THR A 59 12.33 -4.53 4.27
N PHE A 60 13.65 -4.38 4.47
CA PHE A 60 14.20 -3.65 5.62
C PHE A 60 13.68 -2.21 5.66
N PHE A 61 13.74 -1.54 4.52
CA PHE A 61 13.29 -0.16 4.37
C PHE A 61 11.78 -0.02 4.57
N LEU A 62 10.99 -0.95 4.00
CA LEU A 62 9.54 -0.98 4.17
C LEU A 62 9.13 -1.16 5.64
N MET A 63 9.79 -2.05 6.37
CA MET A 63 9.57 -2.24 7.81
C MET A 63 9.91 -0.99 8.61
N GLY A 64 10.96 -0.25 8.22
CA GLY A 64 11.29 1.06 8.82
C GLY A 64 10.15 2.07 8.63
N MET A 65 9.56 2.13 7.44
CA MET A 65 8.40 3.00 7.19
C MET A 65 7.17 2.56 7.98
N CYS A 66 6.92 1.25 8.13
CA CYS A 66 5.86 0.74 9.01
C CYS A 66 6.04 1.23 10.45
N LYS A 67 7.27 1.15 10.97
CA LYS A 67 7.62 1.66 12.31
C LYS A 67 7.32 3.16 12.43
N ASN A 68 7.85 3.98 11.51
CA ASN A 68 7.67 5.43 11.52
C ASN A 68 6.19 5.82 11.45
N PHE A 69 5.42 5.10 10.61
CA PHE A 69 3.97 5.29 10.53
C PHE A 69 3.28 4.99 11.86
N LEU A 70 3.61 3.87 12.50
CA LEU A 70 3.01 3.47 13.78
C LEU A 70 3.41 4.40 14.93
N ASP A 71 4.64 4.92 14.94
CA ASP A 71 5.10 5.89 15.93
C ASP A 71 4.34 7.23 15.81
N LYS A 72 4.12 7.68 14.59
CA LYS A 72 3.35 8.91 14.32
C LYS A 72 1.85 8.76 14.61
N ASN A 73 1.32 7.55 14.47
CA ASN A 73 -0.11 7.25 14.58
C ASN A 73 -0.37 6.22 15.70
N PRO A 74 -0.48 6.60 16.98
CA PRO A 74 -0.64 5.67 18.11
C PRO A 74 -1.82 4.71 17.97
N GLU A 75 -2.93 5.17 17.37
CA GLU A 75 -4.14 4.36 17.11
C GLU A 75 -4.12 3.65 15.75
N GLY A 76 -3.10 3.91 14.93
CA GLY A 76 -2.99 3.35 13.58
C GLY A 76 -2.57 1.88 13.55
N GLY A 77 -2.79 1.25 12.39
CA GLY A 77 -2.41 -0.14 12.16
C GLY A 77 -1.79 -0.35 10.78
N VAL A 78 -1.06 -1.44 10.63
CA VAL A 78 -0.44 -1.85 9.38
C VAL A 78 -1.06 -3.15 8.89
N ILE A 79 -1.45 -3.21 7.61
CA ILE A 79 -1.79 -4.43 6.90
C ILE A 79 -0.63 -4.74 5.94
N TYR A 80 0.08 -5.81 6.23
CA TYR A 80 1.27 -6.22 5.49
C TYR A 80 0.96 -7.47 4.66
N PHE A 81 0.77 -7.29 3.36
CA PHE A 81 0.63 -8.40 2.43
C PHE A 81 2.00 -8.96 2.10
N GLU A 82 2.18 -10.25 2.32
CA GLU A 82 3.46 -10.93 2.29
C GLU A 82 3.42 -12.11 1.30
N SER A 83 4.36 -12.16 0.37
CA SER A 83 4.38 -13.16 -0.70
C SER A 83 5.61 -14.08 -0.71
N GLU A 84 6.56 -13.87 0.21
CA GLU A 84 7.83 -14.62 0.24
C GLU A 84 7.97 -15.52 1.47
N SER A 85 7.04 -15.45 2.41
CA SER A 85 7.09 -16.14 3.71
C SER A 85 8.37 -15.82 4.51
N ALA A 86 8.86 -14.58 4.35
CA ALA A 86 10.15 -14.14 4.92
C ALA A 86 10.00 -13.36 6.24
N ILE A 87 8.82 -12.79 6.52
CA ILE A 87 8.59 -11.96 7.71
C ILE A 87 8.25 -12.83 8.91
N THR A 88 9.03 -12.70 9.97
CA THR A 88 8.80 -13.40 11.24
C THR A 88 8.35 -12.42 12.32
N LYS A 89 7.62 -12.93 13.34
CA LYS A 89 7.24 -12.14 14.52
C LYS A 89 8.46 -11.54 15.22
N GLN A 90 9.56 -12.28 15.27
CA GLN A 90 10.81 -11.80 15.90
C GLN A 90 11.38 -10.61 15.15
N MET A 91 11.39 -10.63 13.82
CA MET A 91 11.84 -9.48 13.00
C MET A 91 11.01 -8.21 13.26
N ILE A 92 9.72 -8.34 13.51
CA ILE A 92 8.82 -7.23 13.84
C ILE A 92 9.21 -6.65 15.21
N ILE A 93 9.39 -7.51 16.21
CA ILE A 93 9.76 -7.13 17.58
C ILE A 93 11.15 -6.47 17.60
N ASP A 94 12.14 -7.05 16.94
CA ASP A 94 13.51 -6.55 16.89
C ASP A 94 13.62 -5.14 16.28
N ARG A 95 12.62 -4.76 15.48
CA ARG A 95 12.48 -3.40 14.91
C ARG A 95 11.70 -2.44 15.79
N GLY A 96 11.28 -2.87 16.97
CA GLY A 96 10.49 -2.07 17.89
C GLY A 96 9.06 -1.81 17.40
N ILE A 97 8.51 -2.69 16.55
CA ILE A 97 7.11 -2.64 16.12
C ILE A 97 6.30 -3.52 17.07
N ASP A 98 5.17 -2.99 17.59
CA ASP A 98 4.22 -3.79 18.36
C ASP A 98 3.52 -4.80 17.42
N PRO A 99 3.68 -6.12 17.67
CA PRO A 99 3.06 -7.15 16.84
C PRO A 99 1.53 -7.10 16.82
N ASN A 100 0.89 -6.45 17.80
CA ASN A 100 -0.56 -6.32 17.85
C ASN A 100 -1.09 -5.22 16.91
N ARG A 101 -0.20 -4.40 16.35
CA ARG A 101 -0.53 -3.28 15.47
C ARG A 101 -0.19 -3.54 14.00
N ILE A 102 0.32 -4.73 13.69
CA ILE A 102 0.64 -5.17 12.33
C ILE A 102 0.00 -6.52 12.04
N VAL A 103 -0.78 -6.61 10.98
CA VAL A 103 -1.41 -7.84 10.52
C VAL A 103 -0.68 -8.31 9.27
N ILE A 104 -0.06 -9.49 9.35
CA ILE A 104 0.58 -10.14 8.21
C ILE A 104 -0.48 -10.98 7.47
N VAL A 105 -0.65 -10.71 6.20
CA VAL A 105 -1.60 -11.40 5.32
C VAL A 105 -0.81 -12.10 4.22
N PRO A 106 -0.63 -13.42 4.28
CA PRO A 106 0.04 -14.15 3.22
C PRO A 106 -0.80 -14.10 1.94
N VAL A 107 -0.15 -13.85 0.80
CA VAL A 107 -0.77 -13.81 -0.52
C VAL A 107 0.16 -14.44 -1.55
N THR A 108 -0.40 -15.22 -2.45
CA THR A 108 0.36 -15.94 -3.49
C THR A 108 0.04 -15.47 -4.90
N THR A 109 -1.17 -14.92 -5.09
CA THR A 109 -1.62 -14.45 -6.40
C THR A 109 -2.05 -12.99 -6.41
N VAL A 110 -1.94 -12.36 -7.59
CA VAL A 110 -2.42 -10.98 -7.82
C VAL A 110 -3.92 -10.87 -7.53
N GLN A 111 -4.69 -11.90 -7.89
CA GLN A 111 -6.13 -11.95 -7.65
C GLN A 111 -6.47 -12.01 -6.17
N GLU A 112 -5.71 -12.80 -5.40
CA GLU A 112 -5.85 -12.89 -3.95
C GLU A 112 -5.51 -11.55 -3.28
N PHE A 113 -4.34 -10.97 -3.58
CA PHE A 113 -3.97 -9.65 -3.10
C PHE A 113 -5.04 -8.61 -3.40
N ARG A 114 -5.52 -8.53 -4.66
CA ARG A 114 -6.59 -7.61 -5.06
C ARG A 114 -7.83 -7.80 -4.21
N THR A 115 -8.28 -9.05 -4.05
CA THR A 115 -9.52 -9.36 -3.33
C THR A 115 -9.42 -9.01 -1.85
N GLN A 116 -8.31 -9.34 -1.20
CA GLN A 116 -8.09 -9.05 0.22
C GLN A 116 -7.94 -7.55 0.47
N SER A 117 -7.14 -6.86 -0.34
CA SER A 117 -6.95 -5.41 -0.20
C SER A 117 -8.25 -4.62 -0.44
N LEU A 118 -9.08 -5.03 -1.40
CA LEU A 118 -10.39 -4.41 -1.61
C LEU A 118 -11.35 -4.64 -0.44
N LYS A 119 -11.38 -5.85 0.13
CA LYS A 119 -12.19 -6.14 1.33
C LYS A 119 -11.75 -5.28 2.54
N VAL A 120 -10.46 -5.11 2.73
CA VAL A 120 -9.94 -4.23 3.79
C VAL A 120 -10.39 -2.80 3.58
N LEU A 121 -10.21 -2.24 2.37
CA LEU A 121 -10.63 -0.88 2.05
C LEU A 121 -12.15 -0.69 2.16
N ASP A 122 -12.96 -1.65 1.72
CA ASP A 122 -14.41 -1.56 1.83
C ASP A 122 -14.86 -1.53 3.29
N ARG A 123 -14.29 -2.37 4.15
CA ARG A 123 -14.57 -2.34 5.59
C ARG A 123 -14.13 -1.04 6.24
N TYR A 124 -12.97 -0.51 5.85
CA TYR A 124 -12.48 0.77 6.32
C TYR A 124 -13.42 1.91 5.96
N MET A 125 -13.89 1.97 4.71
CA MET A 125 -14.80 3.01 4.24
C MET A 125 -16.24 2.89 4.80
N GLN A 126 -16.64 1.70 5.27
CA GLN A 126 -17.95 1.51 5.95
C GLN A 126 -17.98 2.05 7.38
N GLN A 127 -16.82 2.30 7.97
CA GLN A 127 -16.75 2.94 9.29
C GLN A 127 -17.08 4.43 9.19
N ASP A 128 -17.68 4.99 10.24
CA ASP A 128 -17.86 6.43 10.34
C ASP A 128 -16.50 7.13 10.33
N VAL A 129 -16.41 8.28 9.66
CA VAL A 129 -15.14 8.99 9.45
C VAL A 129 -14.44 9.30 10.78
N ASP A 130 -15.21 9.69 11.80
CA ASP A 130 -14.68 10.07 13.11
C ASP A 130 -14.05 8.93 13.92
N VAL A 131 -14.34 7.67 13.54
CA VAL A 131 -13.78 6.49 14.21
C VAL A 131 -12.74 5.75 13.37
N ARG A 132 -12.49 6.21 12.14
CA ARG A 132 -11.47 5.62 11.28
C ARG A 132 -10.09 5.85 11.86
N ARG A 133 -9.34 4.77 12.02
CA ARG A 133 -7.94 4.84 12.47
C ARG A 133 -7.01 4.85 11.27
N PRO A 134 -5.92 5.63 11.31
CA PRO A 134 -4.93 5.62 10.23
C PRO A 134 -4.47 4.19 9.90
N MET A 135 -4.41 3.86 8.61
CA MET A 135 -4.04 2.52 8.14
C MET A 135 -2.98 2.61 7.05
N PHE A 136 -1.89 1.85 7.23
CA PHE A 136 -0.85 1.70 6.21
C PHE A 136 -0.92 0.30 5.60
N MET A 137 -1.03 0.22 4.27
CA MET A 137 -1.07 -1.05 3.54
C MET A 137 0.22 -1.24 2.76
N CYS A 138 0.85 -2.39 2.94
CA CYS A 138 2.09 -2.75 2.26
C CYS A 138 1.91 -4.03 1.46
N LEU A 139 2.68 -4.19 0.38
CA LEU A 139 2.84 -5.45 -0.35
C LEU A 139 4.33 -5.71 -0.58
N ASP A 140 4.81 -6.84 -0.10
CA ASP A 140 6.20 -7.30 -0.23
C ASP A 140 6.24 -8.80 -0.59
N SER A 141 6.54 -9.14 -1.81
CA SER A 141 6.85 -8.32 -2.97
C SER A 141 5.84 -8.53 -4.10
N LEU A 142 5.59 -7.50 -4.90
CA LEU A 142 4.75 -7.61 -6.09
C LEU A 142 5.33 -8.60 -7.12
N GLY A 143 6.66 -8.69 -7.17
CA GLY A 143 7.37 -9.55 -8.12
C GLY A 143 7.10 -11.03 -7.96
N MET A 144 6.84 -11.49 -6.73
CA MET A 144 6.61 -12.90 -6.39
C MET A 144 5.16 -13.35 -6.59
N LEU A 145 4.22 -12.42 -6.78
CA LEU A 145 2.83 -12.80 -7.01
C LEU A 145 2.65 -13.43 -8.40
N SER A 146 2.11 -14.63 -8.45
CA SER A 146 1.67 -15.29 -9.69
C SER A 146 0.25 -14.83 -10.06
N THR A 147 -0.19 -15.17 -11.27
CA THR A 147 -1.63 -15.16 -11.58
C THR A 147 -2.26 -16.51 -11.21
N THR A 148 -3.57 -16.54 -11.00
CA THR A 148 -4.29 -17.80 -10.77
C THR A 148 -4.01 -18.79 -11.91
N LYS A 149 -3.95 -18.29 -13.15
CA LYS A 149 -3.66 -19.10 -14.32
C LYS A 149 -2.24 -19.67 -14.29
N GLU A 150 -1.23 -18.90 -13.89
CA GLU A 150 0.15 -19.41 -13.75
C GLU A 150 0.23 -20.54 -12.72
N VAL A 151 -0.51 -20.42 -11.61
CA VAL A 151 -0.58 -21.47 -10.57
C VAL A 151 -1.22 -22.74 -11.12
N GLU A 152 -2.36 -22.62 -11.84
CA GLU A 152 -3.08 -23.75 -12.45
C GLU A 152 -2.23 -24.43 -13.54
N ASP A 153 -1.63 -23.65 -14.45
CA ASP A 153 -0.79 -24.18 -15.53
C ASP A 153 0.44 -24.91 -14.97
N THR A 154 1.05 -24.37 -13.90
CA THR A 154 2.19 -25.01 -13.23
C THR A 154 1.78 -26.33 -12.56
N ALA A 155 0.62 -26.38 -11.92
CA ALA A 155 0.08 -27.60 -11.30
C ALA A 155 -0.22 -28.70 -12.34
N ASP A 156 -0.63 -28.30 -13.55
CA ASP A 156 -0.87 -29.18 -14.71
C ASP A 156 0.42 -29.57 -15.48
N GLY A 157 1.59 -29.07 -15.04
CA GLY A 157 2.88 -29.30 -15.71
C GLY A 157 3.03 -28.60 -17.06
N LYS A 158 2.27 -27.52 -17.29
CA LYS A 158 2.36 -26.71 -18.52
C LYS A 158 3.38 -25.58 -18.33
N GLU A 159 4.35 -25.49 -19.23
CA GLU A 159 5.36 -24.41 -19.28
C GLU A 159 4.87 -23.19 -20.08
N THR A 160 3.65 -22.76 -19.86
CA THR A 160 3.09 -21.60 -20.61
C THR A 160 3.31 -20.31 -19.85
N ARG A 161 3.92 -19.32 -20.50
CA ARG A 161 4.08 -17.98 -19.97
C ARG A 161 2.74 -17.26 -19.97
N ASP A 162 2.24 -16.86 -18.80
CA ASP A 162 1.00 -16.08 -18.74
C ASP A 162 1.23 -14.63 -19.20
N MET A 163 0.81 -14.33 -20.43
CA MET A 163 0.88 -12.99 -20.99
C MET A 163 -0.17 -12.03 -20.40
N THR A 164 -1.09 -12.51 -19.57
CA THR A 164 -2.18 -11.70 -19.00
C THR A 164 -1.79 -11.03 -17.68
N ARG A 165 -0.66 -11.40 -17.06
CA ARG A 165 -0.20 -10.89 -15.75
C ARG A 165 -0.19 -9.36 -15.70
N ALA A 166 0.35 -8.69 -16.71
CA ALA A 166 0.39 -7.23 -16.78
C ALA A 166 -1.03 -6.61 -16.81
N GLN A 167 -1.97 -7.26 -17.50
CA GLN A 167 -3.37 -6.80 -17.56
C GLN A 167 -4.08 -6.97 -16.21
N VAL A 168 -3.84 -8.11 -15.53
CA VAL A 168 -4.41 -8.40 -14.19
C VAL A 168 -3.89 -7.40 -13.17
N LEU A 169 -2.58 -7.12 -13.17
CA LEU A 169 -1.96 -6.10 -12.32
C LEU A 169 -2.53 -4.71 -12.59
N LYS A 170 -2.58 -4.30 -13.86
CA LYS A 170 -3.16 -3.01 -14.25
C LYS A 170 -4.61 -2.86 -13.76
N ALA A 171 -5.42 -3.90 -13.91
CA ALA A 171 -6.81 -3.89 -13.44
C ALA A 171 -6.90 -3.78 -11.90
N ALA A 172 -6.07 -4.53 -11.16
CA ALA A 172 -6.02 -4.48 -9.71
C ALA A 172 -5.65 -3.08 -9.20
N PHE A 173 -4.54 -2.53 -9.67
CA PHE A 173 -4.07 -1.21 -9.21
C PHE A 173 -4.99 -0.06 -9.62
N ARG A 174 -5.63 -0.14 -10.80
CA ARG A 174 -6.63 0.87 -11.19
C ARG A 174 -7.77 0.97 -10.19
N VAL A 175 -8.32 -0.16 -9.75
CA VAL A 175 -9.42 -0.17 -8.77
C VAL A 175 -8.93 0.28 -7.39
N LEU A 176 -7.77 -0.17 -6.94
CA LEU A 176 -7.18 0.22 -5.65
C LEU A 176 -6.92 1.72 -5.60
N THR A 177 -6.32 2.31 -6.65
CA THR A 177 -6.04 3.75 -6.71
C THR A 177 -7.32 4.58 -6.57
N LEU A 178 -8.39 4.18 -7.27
CA LEU A 178 -9.68 4.88 -7.19
C LEU A 178 -10.30 4.79 -5.79
N LYS A 179 -10.19 3.64 -5.12
CA LYS A 179 -10.71 3.46 -3.75
C LYS A 179 -9.89 4.22 -2.71
N LEU A 180 -8.56 4.18 -2.80
CA LEU A 180 -7.67 4.93 -1.92
C LEU A 180 -7.93 6.44 -2.01
N GLY A 181 -8.17 6.96 -3.21
CA GLY A 181 -8.52 8.37 -3.39
C GLY A 181 -9.85 8.79 -2.73
N LYS A 182 -10.75 7.82 -2.46
CA LYS A 182 -12.03 8.04 -1.77
C LYS A 182 -11.97 7.75 -0.26
N ALA A 183 -10.91 7.13 0.22
CA ALA A 183 -10.76 6.68 1.61
C ALA A 183 -10.17 7.77 2.55
N LYS A 184 -10.31 9.04 2.16
CA LYS A 184 -9.91 10.20 2.96
C LYS A 184 -10.73 10.33 4.23
#